data_e09acc01181abfabc298e3681ede0287
#
_entry.id   e09acc01181abfabc298e3681ede0287
#
_cell.length_a   1.000
_cell.length_b   1.000
_cell.length_c   1.000
_cell.angle_alpha   90.00
_cell.angle_beta   90.00
_cell.angle_gamma   90.00
#
_symmetry.space_group_name_H-M   'P 1'
#
loop_
_entity.id
_entity.type
_entity.pdbx_description
1 polymer ?
#
loop_
_entity_poly.entity_id
_entity_poly.type
_entity_poly.pdbx_seq_one_letter_code
_entity_poly.pdbx_strand_id
1 'polypeptide(L)'
;YIPNSFLGNIMRSPLYDRALHLNYLSEAGPFTSVHEFHEWFTFLPRRLMPDPHSVPIEPFRHELFDDSSIKFTHGDLHRSNIILTPSKPYRLLAVVDWEQSGWLPEYWEARKAQYTAFHREEWSTKYLPMILDQYTSTADPWDWYISTMGC
;
A
#
# COMPACT_ATOMS: atom_id res chain seq x y z
N TYR A 1 -21.03 -5.84 7.83
CA TYR A 1 -20.32 -5.24 8.99
C TYR A 1 -18.90 -5.77 8.97
N ILE A 2 -17.94 -4.94 8.61
CA ILE A 2 -16.52 -5.28 8.69
C ILE A 2 -16.05 -4.72 10.03
N PRO A 3 -15.48 -5.55 10.91
CA PRO A 3 -14.88 -5.05 12.13
C PRO A 3 -13.82 -3.98 11.78
N ASN A 4 -13.78 -2.87 12.51
CA ASN A 4 -12.80 -1.78 12.34
C ASN A 4 -11.33 -2.22 12.59
N SER A 5 -11.06 -3.51 12.67
CA SER A 5 -9.80 -4.10 13.10
C SER A 5 -9.36 -5.27 12.20
N PHE A 6 -9.62 -5.21 10.90
CA PHE A 6 -9.17 -6.25 9.97
C PHE A 6 -8.37 -5.65 8.83
N LEU A 7 -7.13 -6.13 8.64
CA LEU A 7 -6.31 -5.86 7.46
C LEU A 7 -5.96 -7.19 6.78
N GLY A 8 -6.20 -7.25 5.49
CA GLY A 8 -6.02 -8.44 4.68
C GLY A 8 -6.69 -8.28 3.34
N ASN A 9 -6.62 -9.29 2.50
CA ASN A 9 -7.28 -9.25 1.20
C ASN A 9 -8.82 -9.35 1.33
N ILE A 10 -9.52 -9.16 0.23
CA ILE A 10 -10.99 -9.20 0.17
C ILE A 10 -11.58 -10.53 0.65
N MET A 11 -10.83 -11.64 0.53
CA MET A 11 -11.24 -12.98 0.96
C MET A 11 -10.91 -13.25 2.43
N ARG A 12 -10.47 -12.25 3.20
CA ARG A 12 -10.01 -12.37 4.57
C ARG A 12 -8.82 -13.31 4.77
N SER A 13 -7.98 -13.40 3.79
CA SER A 13 -6.72 -14.15 3.78
C SER A 13 -5.52 -13.19 3.73
N PRO A 14 -4.28 -13.69 3.74
CA PRO A 14 -3.11 -12.85 3.64
C PRO A 14 -3.16 -11.88 2.46
N LEU A 15 -2.56 -10.72 2.61
CA LEU A 15 -2.44 -9.72 1.55
C LEU A 15 -1.65 -10.29 0.38
N TYR A 16 -2.06 -9.90 -0.83
CA TYR A 16 -1.28 -10.04 -2.04
C TYR A 16 -0.91 -8.65 -2.53
N ASP A 17 0.36 -8.29 -2.46
CA ASP A 17 0.84 -6.98 -2.89
C ASP A 17 2.20 -7.11 -3.57
N ARG A 18 2.28 -6.70 -4.83
CA ARG A 18 3.49 -6.82 -5.65
C ARG A 18 4.65 -5.98 -5.15
N ALA A 19 4.38 -4.85 -4.49
CA ALA A 19 5.43 -4.03 -3.89
C ALA A 19 6.09 -4.67 -2.67
N LEU A 20 5.46 -5.68 -2.07
CA LEU A 20 5.97 -6.36 -0.88
C LEU A 20 6.79 -7.62 -1.18
N HIS A 21 7.09 -7.88 -2.43
CA HIS A 21 7.81 -9.06 -2.89
C HIS A 21 7.15 -10.41 -2.58
N LEU A 22 7.03 -11.29 -3.58
CA LEU A 22 6.33 -12.59 -3.49
C LEU A 22 6.82 -13.49 -2.34
N ASN A 23 8.09 -13.37 -1.93
CA ASN A 23 8.67 -14.18 -0.86
C ASN A 23 8.11 -13.91 0.54
N TYR A 24 7.33 -12.85 0.71
CA TYR A 24 6.78 -12.45 2.02
C TYR A 24 5.27 -12.69 2.14
N LEU A 25 4.62 -13.12 1.07
CA LEU A 25 3.15 -13.21 1.00
C LEU A 25 2.53 -14.20 1.99
N SER A 26 3.21 -15.31 2.28
CA SER A 26 2.69 -16.30 3.22
C SER A 26 2.55 -15.79 4.65
N GLU A 27 3.15 -14.65 4.96
CA GLU A 27 3.16 -14.03 6.29
C GLU A 27 2.45 -12.67 6.32
N ALA A 28 1.87 -12.24 5.22
CA ALA A 28 1.21 -10.94 5.05
C ALA A 28 -0.20 -10.87 5.68
N GLY A 29 -0.34 -11.29 6.92
CA GLY A 29 -1.60 -11.27 7.65
C GLY A 29 -2.47 -12.52 7.45
N PRO A 30 -3.80 -12.43 7.66
CA PRO A 30 -4.52 -11.21 8.04
C PRO A 30 -4.11 -10.65 9.40
N PHE A 31 -4.18 -9.31 9.55
CA PHE A 31 -3.83 -8.62 10.80
C PHE A 31 -5.08 -8.12 11.51
N THR A 32 -4.99 -8.01 12.84
CA THR A 32 -6.10 -7.58 13.69
C THR A 32 -6.07 -6.09 14.03
N SER A 33 -4.97 -5.40 13.69
CA SER A 33 -4.80 -3.97 13.91
C SER A 33 -3.80 -3.35 12.94
N VAL A 34 -3.86 -2.03 12.78
CA VAL A 34 -2.86 -1.26 12.03
C VAL A 34 -1.48 -1.38 12.69
N HIS A 35 -1.42 -1.40 14.01
CA HIS A 35 -0.18 -1.64 14.76
C HIS A 35 0.48 -2.96 14.34
N GLU A 36 -0.27 -4.07 14.36
CA GLU A 36 0.26 -5.39 13.99
C GLU A 36 0.77 -5.40 12.54
N PHE A 37 0.03 -4.75 11.63
CA PHE A 37 0.45 -4.58 10.25
C PHE A 37 1.76 -3.77 10.15
N HIS A 38 1.89 -2.65 10.87
CA HIS A 38 3.09 -1.83 10.86
C HIS A 38 4.29 -2.57 11.45
N GLU A 39 4.14 -3.30 12.54
CA GLU A 39 5.22 -4.13 13.10
C GLU A 39 5.71 -5.16 12.08
N TRP A 40 4.80 -5.84 11.40
CA TRP A 40 5.15 -6.78 10.33
C TRP A 40 5.82 -6.07 9.15
N PHE A 41 5.25 -4.99 8.63
CA PHE A 41 5.76 -4.25 7.46
C PHE A 41 7.17 -3.70 7.71
N THR A 42 7.39 -3.08 8.85
CA THR A 42 8.69 -2.49 9.21
C THR A 42 9.74 -3.55 9.59
N PHE A 43 9.32 -4.77 9.89
CA PHE A 43 10.24 -5.88 10.14
C PHE A 43 10.78 -6.51 8.84
N LEU A 44 10.08 -6.39 7.71
CA LEU A 44 10.43 -7.06 6.45
C LEU A 44 11.87 -6.85 5.99
N PRO A 45 12.44 -5.64 6.00
CA PRO A 45 13.82 -5.41 5.58
C PRO A 45 14.86 -6.17 6.42
N ARG A 46 14.56 -6.41 7.70
CA ARG A 46 15.46 -7.09 8.63
C ARG A 46 15.34 -8.60 8.63
N ARG A 47 14.25 -9.13 8.11
CA ARG A 47 13.91 -10.56 8.19
C ARG A 47 14.99 -11.50 7.70
N LEU A 48 15.76 -11.11 6.67
CA LEU A 48 16.81 -11.94 6.10
C LEU A 48 18.20 -11.70 6.72
N MET A 49 18.29 -10.84 7.74
CA MET A 49 19.54 -10.61 8.46
C MET A 49 19.85 -11.79 9.40
N PRO A 50 21.14 -12.11 9.64
CA PRO A 50 21.52 -13.19 10.55
C PRO A 50 20.97 -13.04 11.96
N ASP A 51 20.83 -11.80 12.44
CA ASP A 51 20.21 -11.45 13.70
C ASP A 51 19.29 -10.23 13.51
N PRO A 52 18.03 -10.45 13.10
CA PRO A 52 17.10 -9.35 12.77
C PRO A 52 16.74 -8.47 13.98
N HIS A 53 16.90 -8.99 15.20
CA HIS A 53 16.54 -8.27 16.44
C HIS A 53 17.69 -7.47 17.03
N SER A 54 18.92 -7.64 16.54
CA SER A 54 20.09 -6.87 16.99
C SER A 54 20.14 -5.45 16.39
N VAL A 55 19.39 -5.22 15.31
CA VAL A 55 19.35 -3.92 14.62
C VAL A 55 18.37 -3.00 15.36
N PRO A 56 18.77 -1.74 15.67
CA PRO A 56 17.85 -0.77 16.23
C PRO A 56 16.61 -0.57 15.37
N ILE A 57 15.50 -0.21 16.01
CA ILE A 57 14.27 0.18 15.29
C ILE A 57 14.61 1.34 14.37
N GLU A 58 14.21 1.25 13.11
CA GLU A 58 14.45 2.28 12.12
C GLU A 58 13.75 3.59 12.50
N PRO A 59 14.31 4.75 12.12
CA PRO A 59 13.77 6.04 12.52
C PRO A 59 12.33 6.27 12.05
N PHE A 60 11.95 5.68 10.94
CA PHE A 60 10.67 5.92 10.27
C PHE A 60 9.47 5.17 10.87
N ARG A 61 9.67 4.17 11.76
CA ARG A 61 8.53 3.45 12.36
C ARG A 61 7.56 4.39 13.10
N HIS A 62 8.09 5.44 13.71
CA HIS A 62 7.29 6.42 14.46
C HIS A 62 6.47 7.36 13.57
N GLU A 63 6.76 7.41 12.28
CA GLU A 63 6.03 8.22 11.30
C GLU A 63 4.87 7.44 10.66
N LEU A 64 4.76 6.14 10.94
CA LEU A 64 3.63 5.31 10.56
C LEU A 64 2.64 5.24 11.75
N PHE A 65 1.54 5.96 11.64
CA PHE A 65 0.58 6.11 12.74
C PHE A 65 -0.33 4.89 12.89
N ASP A 66 -0.32 4.27 14.06
CA ASP A 66 -1.09 3.06 14.37
C ASP A 66 -2.61 3.33 14.52
N ASP A 67 -3.01 4.58 14.64
CA ASP A 67 -4.40 5.03 14.65
C ASP A 67 -4.95 5.38 13.27
N SER A 68 -4.19 5.11 12.20
CA SER A 68 -4.66 5.25 10.82
C SER A 68 -5.95 4.45 10.59
N SER A 69 -6.90 5.05 9.89
CA SER A 69 -8.13 4.36 9.48
C SER A 69 -7.82 3.21 8.53
N ILE A 70 -8.63 2.15 8.58
CA ILE A 70 -8.54 1.04 7.63
C ILE A 70 -9.52 1.30 6.50
N LYS A 71 -9.03 1.30 5.26
CA LYS A 71 -9.86 1.54 4.06
C LYS A 71 -9.75 0.39 3.07
N PHE A 72 -10.81 0.22 2.30
CA PHE A 72 -10.76 -0.67 1.16
C PHE A 72 -9.88 -0.04 0.08
N THR A 73 -8.90 -0.78 -0.38
CA THR A 73 -7.81 -0.36 -1.27
C THR A 73 -7.85 -1.21 -2.52
N HIS A 74 -7.72 -0.59 -3.69
CA HIS A 74 -7.56 -1.31 -4.96
C HIS A 74 -6.20 -2.04 -5.00
N GLY A 75 -5.15 -1.39 -4.50
CA GLY A 75 -3.80 -1.92 -4.40
C GLY A 75 -2.98 -1.89 -5.70
N ASP A 76 -3.60 -1.49 -6.82
CA ASP A 76 -2.93 -1.29 -8.11
C ASP A 76 -3.64 -0.21 -8.94
N LEU A 77 -3.91 0.95 -8.32
CA LEU A 77 -4.63 2.04 -8.97
C LEU A 77 -3.71 2.78 -9.96
N HIS A 78 -3.52 2.17 -11.11
CA HIS A 78 -2.76 2.72 -12.22
C HIS A 78 -3.70 3.15 -13.36
N ARG A 79 -3.28 4.12 -14.18
CA ARG A 79 -4.09 4.62 -15.32
C ARG A 79 -4.50 3.53 -16.31
N SER A 80 -3.70 2.46 -16.47
CA SER A 80 -4.03 1.33 -17.34
C SER A 80 -5.21 0.51 -16.84
N ASN A 81 -5.51 0.60 -15.54
CA ASN A 81 -6.61 -0.12 -14.88
C ASN A 81 -7.91 0.70 -14.85
N ILE A 82 -7.92 1.89 -15.48
CA ILE A 82 -9.06 2.80 -15.55
C ILE A 82 -9.57 2.85 -16.99
N ILE A 83 -10.78 2.35 -17.20
CA ILE A 83 -11.41 2.30 -18.53
C ILE A 83 -12.38 3.47 -18.67
N LEU A 84 -12.19 4.27 -19.71
CA LEU A 84 -13.02 5.41 -20.05
C LEU A 84 -13.77 5.17 -21.36
N THR A 85 -14.83 5.95 -21.61
CA THR A 85 -15.48 6.01 -22.94
C THR A 85 -14.47 6.47 -24.00
N PRO A 86 -14.55 5.97 -25.25
CA PRO A 86 -13.57 6.28 -26.30
C PRO A 86 -13.67 7.72 -26.82
N SER A 87 -14.77 8.45 -26.52
CA SER A 87 -15.03 9.80 -27.00
C SER A 87 -15.58 10.71 -25.93
N LYS A 88 -15.41 12.03 -26.12
CA LYS A 88 -15.96 13.06 -25.22
C LYS A 88 -17.51 13.11 -25.24
N PRO A 89 -18.14 13.41 -24.10
CA PRO A 89 -17.54 13.60 -22.80
C PRO A 89 -17.02 12.26 -22.24
N TYR A 90 -15.76 12.24 -21.76
CA TYR A 90 -15.19 11.04 -21.16
C TYR A 90 -15.93 10.67 -19.88
N ARG A 91 -16.27 9.41 -19.73
CA ARG A 91 -16.93 8.84 -18.54
C ARG A 91 -16.16 7.62 -18.09
N LEU A 92 -16.06 7.45 -16.79
CA LEU A 92 -15.53 6.23 -16.19
C LEU A 92 -16.49 5.07 -16.52
N LEU A 93 -15.96 4.03 -17.15
CA LEU A 93 -16.69 2.79 -17.44
C LEU A 93 -16.39 1.71 -16.39
N ALA A 94 -15.12 1.53 -16.05
CA ALA A 94 -14.70 0.52 -15.09
C ALA A 94 -13.33 0.86 -14.49
N VAL A 95 -13.08 0.34 -13.28
CA VAL A 95 -11.76 0.10 -12.74
C VAL A 95 -11.58 -1.42 -12.69
N VAL A 96 -10.47 -1.92 -13.22
CA VAL A 96 -10.21 -3.36 -13.41
C VAL A 96 -8.93 -3.76 -12.67
N ASP A 97 -8.65 -5.07 -12.62
CA ASP A 97 -7.46 -5.65 -11.99
C ASP A 97 -7.42 -5.47 -10.45
N TRP A 98 -8.44 -6.01 -9.79
CA TRP A 98 -8.64 -5.96 -8.34
C TRP A 98 -7.89 -7.07 -7.58
N GLU A 99 -6.95 -7.76 -8.19
CA GLU A 99 -6.28 -8.93 -7.57
C GLU A 99 -5.48 -8.58 -6.31
N GLN A 100 -4.98 -7.33 -6.21
CA GLN A 100 -4.24 -6.81 -5.06
C GLN A 100 -5.14 -6.11 -4.03
N SER A 101 -6.46 -6.16 -4.24
CA SER A 101 -7.40 -5.42 -3.40
C SER A 101 -7.52 -6.02 -2.00
N GLY A 102 -7.71 -5.12 -1.03
CA GLY A 102 -7.85 -5.51 0.36
C GLY A 102 -8.16 -4.35 1.29
N TRP A 103 -8.11 -4.64 2.58
CA TRP A 103 -8.30 -3.67 3.65
C TRP A 103 -6.94 -3.32 4.22
N LEU A 104 -6.52 -2.05 4.04
CA LEU A 104 -5.18 -1.56 4.36
C LEU A 104 -5.25 -0.20 5.06
N PRO A 105 -4.16 0.27 5.69
CA PRO A 105 -4.12 1.61 6.23
C PRO A 105 -4.44 2.65 5.15
N GLU A 106 -5.16 3.70 5.51
CA GLU A 106 -5.74 4.68 4.57
C GLU A 106 -4.75 5.34 3.61
N TYR A 107 -3.47 5.40 3.99
CA TYR A 107 -2.41 5.96 3.15
C TYR A 107 -1.93 5.00 2.06
N TRP A 108 -2.21 3.69 2.17
CA TRP A 108 -1.62 2.64 1.32
C TRP A 108 -1.91 2.83 -0.16
N GLU A 109 -3.17 3.12 -0.52
CA GLU A 109 -3.55 3.35 -1.92
C GLU A 109 -2.74 4.49 -2.56
N ALA A 110 -2.63 5.62 -1.87
CA ALA A 110 -1.90 6.78 -2.39
C ALA A 110 -0.40 6.47 -2.55
N ARG A 111 0.21 5.81 -1.57
CA ARG A 111 1.63 5.44 -1.64
C ARG A 111 1.87 4.46 -2.77
N LYS A 112 1.05 3.43 -2.89
CA LYS A 112 1.16 2.42 -3.93
C LYS A 112 0.95 3.00 -5.33
N ALA A 113 -0.08 3.83 -5.50
CA ALA A 113 -0.36 4.49 -6.78
C ALA A 113 0.76 5.45 -7.21
N GLN A 114 1.37 6.17 -6.26
CA GLN A 114 2.54 7.01 -6.53
C GLN A 114 3.79 6.19 -6.90
N TYR A 115 4.01 5.06 -6.22
CA TYR A 115 5.13 4.17 -6.46
C TYR A 115 5.09 3.54 -7.87
N THR A 116 3.91 3.12 -8.32
CA THR A 116 3.72 2.51 -9.65
C THR A 116 3.61 3.53 -10.78
N ALA A 117 3.45 4.81 -10.46
CA ALA A 117 3.40 5.88 -11.46
C ALA A 117 4.82 6.26 -11.91
N PHE A 118 4.98 6.55 -13.21
CA PHE A 118 6.24 7.12 -13.68
C PHE A 118 6.44 8.51 -13.09
N HIS A 119 7.64 8.72 -12.53
CA HIS A 119 8.00 9.98 -11.90
C HIS A 119 7.85 11.14 -12.89
N ARG A 120 7.18 12.24 -12.45
CA ARG A 120 6.87 13.46 -13.23
C ARG A 120 5.82 13.32 -14.35
N GLU A 121 5.12 12.21 -14.46
CA GLU A 121 3.95 12.15 -15.33
C GLU A 121 2.76 12.94 -14.76
N GLU A 122 1.86 13.41 -15.64
CA GLU A 122 0.61 14.07 -15.19
C GLU A 122 -0.24 13.16 -14.29
N TRP A 123 -0.16 11.85 -14.45
CA TRP A 123 -0.85 10.90 -13.59
C TRP A 123 -0.41 11.08 -12.12
N SER A 124 0.89 11.05 -11.88
CA SER A 124 1.49 11.21 -10.55
C SER A 124 1.30 12.61 -9.98
N THR A 125 1.57 13.66 -10.80
CA THR A 125 1.70 15.03 -10.30
C THR A 125 0.39 15.81 -10.26
N LYS A 126 -0.59 15.39 -11.05
CA LYS A 126 -1.86 16.11 -11.23
C LYS A 126 -3.07 15.25 -10.85
N TYR A 127 -3.22 14.08 -11.46
CA TYR A 127 -4.46 13.31 -11.32
C TYR A 127 -4.54 12.55 -9.99
N LEU A 128 -3.48 11.89 -9.53
CA LEU A 128 -3.50 11.22 -8.25
C LEU A 128 -3.81 12.17 -7.08
N PRO A 129 -3.21 13.39 -6.99
CA PRO A 129 -3.59 14.35 -5.96
C PRO A 129 -5.03 14.89 -6.03
N MET A 130 -5.69 14.74 -7.17
CA MET A 130 -7.10 15.14 -7.31
C MET A 130 -8.08 14.07 -6.83
N ILE A 131 -7.66 12.80 -6.77
CA ILE A 131 -8.54 11.66 -6.50
C ILE A 131 -8.21 10.93 -5.19
N LEU A 132 -6.99 11.11 -4.66
CA LEU A 132 -6.52 10.49 -3.43
C LEU A 132 -5.89 11.51 -2.49
N ASP A 133 -6.21 11.40 -1.21
CA ASP A 133 -5.46 12.09 -0.16
C ASP A 133 -4.02 11.59 -0.15
N GLN A 134 -3.05 12.49 -0.18
CA GLN A 134 -1.66 12.09 -0.46
C GLN A 134 -0.87 11.63 0.76
N TYR A 135 -1.33 11.86 1.99
CA TYR A 135 -0.69 11.41 3.23
C TYR A 135 0.85 11.62 3.20
N THR A 136 1.28 12.84 2.92
CA THR A 136 2.68 13.18 2.63
C THR A 136 3.66 12.80 3.74
N SER A 137 3.21 12.77 5.00
CA SER A 137 4.01 12.32 6.14
C SER A 137 4.42 10.84 6.08
N THR A 138 3.72 10.03 5.30
CA THR A 138 4.03 8.60 5.13
C THR A 138 4.90 8.33 3.90
N ALA A 139 5.26 9.34 3.11
CA ALA A 139 6.01 9.16 1.87
C ALA A 139 7.41 8.61 2.14
N ASP A 140 8.21 9.34 2.92
CA ASP A 140 9.60 8.96 3.23
C ASP A 140 9.68 7.61 3.96
N PRO A 141 8.85 7.33 5.01
CA PRO A 141 8.79 6.02 5.63
C PRO A 141 8.49 4.90 4.65
N TRP A 142 7.44 5.07 3.85
CA TRP A 142 6.99 4.04 2.92
C TRP A 142 8.05 3.76 1.85
N ASP A 143 8.59 4.79 1.23
CA ASP A 143 9.63 4.69 0.19
C ASP A 143 10.89 4.03 0.73
N TRP A 144 11.28 4.34 1.98
CA TRP A 144 12.44 3.73 2.63
C TRP A 144 12.23 2.22 2.81
N TYR A 145 11.07 1.80 3.37
CA TYR A 145 10.81 0.37 3.61
C TYR A 145 10.72 -0.42 2.30
N ILE A 146 10.04 0.11 1.28
CA ILE A 146 9.93 -0.56 -0.02
C ILE A 146 11.31 -0.67 -0.69
N SER A 147 12.10 0.41 -0.72
CA SER A 147 13.41 0.41 -1.35
C SER A 147 14.39 -0.54 -0.67
N THR A 148 14.33 -0.67 0.65
CA THR A 148 15.20 -1.60 1.40
C THR A 148 14.86 -3.07 1.18
N MET A 149 13.67 -3.37 0.69
CA MET A 149 13.29 -4.72 0.27
C MET A 149 13.75 -5.06 -1.16
N GLY A 150 14.33 -4.11 -1.89
CA GLY A 150 14.80 -4.32 -3.26
C GLY A 150 13.70 -4.24 -4.32
N CYS A 151 12.65 -3.53 -4.03
CA CYS A 151 11.49 -3.31 -4.93
C CYS A 151 11.61 -1.97 -5.66
#